data_5c6e5f2da3b88ca807ec04423e79f3a9
#
_entry.id   5c6e5f2da3b88ca807ec04423e79f3a9
#
_cell.length_a   1.000
_cell.length_b   1.000
_cell.length_c   1.000
_cell.angle_alpha   90.00
_cell.angle_beta   90.00
_cell.angle_gamma   90.00
#
_symmetry.space_group_name_H-M   'P 1'
#
loop_
_entity.id
_entity.type
_entity.pdbx_description
1 polymer ?
#
loop_
_entity_poly.entity_id
_entity_poly.type
_entity_poly.pdbx_seq_one_letter_code
_entity_poly.pdbx_strand_id
1 'polypeptide(L)'
;MLSLQNIFDTIAMVDKQHLDIRTITMGISLLDCADEDMRRCCDKIYDKICSRAEKLVQTGCEIESEFGIPIVNKRISVTPMAIAGAACKGEDFVPLALTLDRAAKTCGVNFIGGYSALVQKGFTTGDRRLLASIPQALAQTELVCSSVNVGSTKAGINMDAV
;
A
#
# COMPACT_ATOMS: atom_id res chain seq x y z
N MET A 1 18.66 25.32 3.68
CA MET A 1 19.56 25.60 4.82
C MET A 1 18.72 25.46 6.08
N LEU A 2 19.07 24.52 6.98
CA LEU A 2 18.36 24.35 8.26
C LEU A 2 18.65 25.58 9.13
N SER A 3 17.61 26.23 9.67
CA SER A 3 17.78 27.32 10.62
C SER A 3 18.09 26.76 12.01
N LEU A 4 18.77 27.54 12.85
CA LEU A 4 19.00 27.18 14.27
C LEU A 4 17.68 26.89 14.98
N GLN A 5 16.62 27.62 14.66
CA GLN A 5 15.29 27.40 15.22
C GLN A 5 14.77 26.00 14.90
N ASN A 6 14.89 25.55 13.65
CA ASN A 6 14.46 24.21 13.24
C ASN A 6 15.22 23.11 14.00
N ILE A 7 16.50 23.34 14.32
CA ILE A 7 17.31 22.39 15.09
C ILE A 7 16.77 22.32 16.54
N PHE A 8 16.52 23.45 17.18
CA PHE A 8 15.97 23.47 18.55
C PHE A 8 14.56 22.88 18.60
N ASP A 9 13.72 23.14 17.62
CA ASP A 9 12.38 22.57 17.55
C ASP A 9 12.45 21.05 17.38
N THR A 10 13.38 20.54 16.56
CA THR A 10 13.61 19.09 16.40
C THR A 10 14.10 18.45 17.70
N ILE A 11 15.05 19.07 18.39
CA ILE A 11 15.53 18.58 19.70
C ILE A 11 14.37 18.55 20.72
N ALA A 12 13.57 19.61 20.79
CA ALA A 12 12.42 19.66 21.68
C ALA A 12 11.38 18.59 21.37
N MET A 13 11.16 18.32 20.08
CA MET A 13 10.23 17.29 19.59
C MET A 13 10.69 15.88 20.02
N VAL A 14 11.97 15.56 19.90
CA VAL A 14 12.51 14.25 20.24
C VAL A 14 12.71 14.10 21.75
N ASP A 15 13.40 15.07 22.40
CA ASP A 15 13.88 14.96 23.79
C ASP A 15 12.78 15.27 24.82
N LYS A 16 11.93 16.29 24.56
CA LYS A 16 10.89 16.73 25.49
C LYS A 16 9.50 16.17 25.19
N GLN A 17 9.15 16.07 23.90
CA GLN A 17 7.82 15.62 23.47
C GLN A 17 7.77 14.14 23.14
N HIS A 18 8.92 13.47 22.99
CA HIS A 18 9.05 12.06 22.63
C HIS A 18 8.26 11.69 21.38
N LEU A 19 8.26 12.59 20.37
CA LEU A 19 7.59 12.36 19.11
C LEU A 19 8.44 11.50 18.18
N ASP A 20 7.78 10.62 17.45
CA ASP A 20 8.37 9.79 16.41
C ASP A 20 7.65 10.02 15.07
N ILE A 21 8.27 9.59 13.97
CA ILE A 21 7.60 9.49 12.68
C ILE A 21 6.92 8.14 12.64
N ARG A 22 5.61 8.13 12.84
CA ARG A 22 4.83 6.89 12.89
C ARG A 22 4.95 6.06 11.62
N THR A 23 4.96 6.73 10.46
CA THR A 23 4.99 6.03 9.17
C THR A 23 5.47 6.95 8.06
N ILE A 24 6.34 6.43 7.19
CA ILE A 24 6.53 6.95 5.83
C ILE A 24 5.86 6.02 4.82
N THR A 25 5.22 6.56 3.81
CA THR A 25 4.48 5.78 2.82
C THR A 25 4.84 6.24 1.40
N MET A 26 5.32 5.31 0.57
CA MET A 26 5.53 5.55 -0.85
C MET A 26 4.28 5.15 -1.62
N GLY A 27 3.70 6.09 -2.37
CA GLY A 27 2.59 5.83 -3.30
C GLY A 27 3.09 5.40 -4.67
N ILE A 28 2.62 4.27 -5.19
CA ILE A 28 2.98 3.76 -6.52
C ILE A 28 1.71 3.50 -7.34
N SER A 29 1.59 4.17 -8.49
CA SER A 29 0.51 3.89 -9.44
C SER A 29 0.80 2.60 -10.21
N LEU A 30 -0.18 1.69 -10.26
CA LEU A 30 -0.12 0.41 -10.99
C LEU A 30 -1.04 0.36 -12.20
N LEU A 31 -1.61 1.50 -12.64
CA LEU A 31 -2.56 1.53 -13.75
C LEU A 31 -1.96 1.05 -15.07
N ASP A 32 -0.70 1.30 -15.30
CA ASP A 32 0.06 0.87 -16.48
C ASP A 32 0.51 -0.61 -16.43
N CYS A 33 0.30 -1.27 -15.29
CA CYS A 33 0.56 -2.71 -15.14
C CYS A 33 -0.64 -3.57 -15.55
N ALA A 34 -1.80 -2.95 -15.85
CA ALA A 34 -2.99 -3.68 -16.25
C ALA A 34 -2.72 -4.58 -17.47
N ASP A 35 -3.18 -5.83 -17.39
CA ASP A 35 -3.05 -6.83 -18.46
C ASP A 35 -4.23 -7.81 -18.39
N GLU A 36 -4.62 -8.38 -19.51
CA GLU A 36 -5.65 -9.43 -19.54
C GLU A 36 -5.14 -10.75 -18.93
N ASP A 37 -3.83 -11.01 -19.07
CA ASP A 37 -3.18 -12.17 -18.50
C ASP A 37 -2.76 -11.89 -17.06
N MET A 38 -3.29 -12.66 -16.11
CA MET A 38 -3.02 -12.51 -14.67
C MET A 38 -1.53 -12.63 -14.35
N ARG A 39 -0.81 -13.56 -14.98
CA ARG A 39 0.61 -13.77 -14.72
C ARG A 39 1.43 -12.57 -15.16
N ARG A 40 1.20 -12.07 -16.39
CA ARG A 40 1.88 -10.87 -16.89
C ARG A 40 1.55 -9.63 -16.07
N CYS A 41 0.31 -9.49 -15.60
CA CYS A 41 -0.08 -8.42 -14.70
C CYS A 41 0.72 -8.50 -13.39
N CYS A 42 0.79 -9.68 -12.77
CA CYS A 42 1.57 -9.92 -11.55
C CYS A 42 3.06 -9.60 -11.74
N ASP A 43 3.67 -10.03 -12.84
CA ASP A 43 5.08 -9.77 -13.13
C ASP A 43 5.36 -8.27 -13.28
N LYS A 44 4.53 -7.55 -14.06
CA LYS A 44 4.63 -6.08 -14.20
C LYS A 44 4.49 -5.35 -12.86
N ILE A 45 3.54 -5.78 -12.01
CA ILE A 45 3.32 -5.22 -10.68
C ILE A 45 4.54 -5.43 -9.80
N TYR A 46 5.06 -6.65 -9.75
CA TYR A 46 6.25 -7.00 -8.97
C TYR A 46 7.46 -6.17 -9.38
N ASP A 47 7.80 -6.18 -10.67
CA ASP A 47 8.96 -5.45 -11.20
C ASP A 47 8.87 -3.94 -10.93
N LYS A 48 7.68 -3.38 -11.12
CA LYS A 48 7.46 -1.95 -10.88
C LYS A 48 7.61 -1.58 -9.42
N ILE A 49 7.02 -2.35 -8.49
CA ILE A 49 7.13 -2.08 -7.05
C ILE A 49 8.59 -2.20 -6.62
N CYS A 50 9.27 -3.29 -6.97
CA CYS A 50 10.66 -3.51 -6.59
C CYS A 50 11.58 -2.42 -7.14
N SER A 51 11.42 -2.03 -8.40
CA SER A 51 12.21 -0.96 -9.02
C SER A 51 11.99 0.41 -8.37
N ARG A 52 10.73 0.75 -8.05
CA ARG A 52 10.40 2.07 -7.48
C ARG A 52 10.74 2.20 -6.00
N ALA A 53 10.56 1.12 -5.25
CA ALA A 53 10.76 1.12 -3.80
C ALA A 53 12.15 0.60 -3.36
N GLU A 54 13.06 0.33 -4.29
CA GLU A 54 14.39 -0.23 -4.04
C GLU A 54 15.14 0.47 -2.90
N LYS A 55 15.06 1.80 -2.84
CA LYS A 55 15.80 2.61 -1.87
C LYS A 55 14.96 3.11 -0.70
N LEU A 56 13.66 2.78 -0.64
CA LEU A 56 12.74 3.34 0.36
C LEU A 56 13.21 3.06 1.80
N VAL A 57 13.53 1.82 2.10
CA VAL A 57 13.93 1.41 3.45
C VAL A 57 15.30 1.98 3.81
N GLN A 58 16.26 1.90 2.88
CA GLN A 58 17.60 2.46 3.10
C GLN A 58 17.53 3.95 3.38
N THR A 59 16.83 4.73 2.53
CA THR A 59 16.68 6.17 2.71
C THR A 59 15.98 6.50 4.04
N GLY A 60 14.97 5.70 4.44
CA GLY A 60 14.35 5.85 5.75
C GLY A 60 15.32 5.67 6.91
N CYS A 61 16.18 4.66 6.85
CA CYS A 61 17.21 4.43 7.88
C CYS A 61 18.30 5.51 7.89
N GLU A 62 18.69 6.01 6.72
CA GLU A 62 19.64 7.13 6.61
C GLU A 62 19.08 8.39 7.27
N ILE A 63 17.81 8.72 7.04
CA ILE A 63 17.11 9.84 7.69
C ILE A 63 17.02 9.65 9.21
N GLU A 64 16.67 8.45 9.69
CA GLU A 64 16.67 8.14 11.11
C GLU A 64 18.04 8.40 11.75
N SER A 65 19.11 7.96 11.07
CA SER A 65 20.49 8.14 11.55
C SER A 65 20.94 9.60 11.53
N GLU A 66 20.60 10.36 10.49
CA GLU A 66 21.02 11.75 10.31
C GLU A 66 20.30 12.69 11.28
N PHE A 67 19.00 12.50 11.48
CA PHE A 67 18.16 13.41 12.28
C PHE A 67 17.86 12.91 13.70
N GLY A 68 18.18 11.66 14.01
CA GLY A 68 17.91 11.06 15.32
C GLY A 68 16.42 10.86 15.63
N ILE A 69 15.55 10.90 14.60
CA ILE A 69 14.10 10.74 14.74
C ILE A 69 13.70 9.33 14.26
N PRO A 70 13.14 8.47 15.11
CA PRO A 70 12.71 7.13 14.70
C PRO A 70 11.59 7.18 13.65
N ILE A 71 11.71 6.36 12.60
CA ILE A 71 10.65 6.11 11.62
C ILE A 71 10.12 4.69 11.86
N VAL A 72 9.02 4.59 12.58
CA VAL A 72 8.52 3.29 13.10
C VAL A 72 8.14 2.34 11.96
N ASN A 73 7.45 2.85 10.92
CA ASN A 73 7.02 2.02 9.80
C ASN A 73 7.40 2.64 8.45
N LYS A 74 7.89 1.80 7.55
CA LYS A 74 8.14 2.10 6.16
C LYS A 74 7.16 1.28 5.32
N ARG A 75 6.28 1.92 4.54
CA ARG A 75 5.22 1.24 3.79
C ARG A 75 5.12 1.68 2.35
N ILE A 76 4.49 0.80 1.56
CA ILE A 76 4.07 1.07 0.19
C ILE A 76 2.54 1.12 0.15
N SER A 77 1.99 2.04 -0.64
CA SER A 77 0.57 2.10 -0.98
C SER A 77 0.46 2.09 -2.50
N VAL A 78 -0.37 1.19 -3.03
CA VAL A 78 -0.55 1.06 -4.47
C VAL A 78 -1.97 1.41 -4.88
N THR A 79 -2.18 1.60 -6.19
CA THR A 79 -3.53 1.75 -6.78
C THR A 79 -4.43 0.62 -6.29
N PRO A 80 -5.71 0.90 -5.94
CA PRO A 80 -6.66 -0.14 -5.57
C PRO A 80 -6.66 -1.31 -6.55
N MET A 81 -6.39 -2.52 -6.04
CA MET A 81 -6.23 -3.70 -6.90
C MET A 81 -7.50 -4.08 -7.65
N ALA A 82 -8.68 -3.71 -7.11
CA ALA A 82 -9.93 -3.85 -7.85
C ALA A 82 -9.92 -3.09 -9.18
N ILE A 83 -9.17 -1.98 -9.27
CA ILE A 83 -9.03 -1.17 -10.50
C ILE A 83 -7.86 -1.70 -11.33
N ALA A 84 -6.69 -1.89 -10.75
CA ALA A 84 -5.49 -2.34 -11.47
C ALA A 84 -5.66 -3.74 -12.07
N GLY A 85 -6.32 -4.65 -11.35
CA GLY A 85 -6.63 -6.02 -11.79
C GLY A 85 -7.93 -6.15 -12.61
N ALA A 86 -8.67 -5.07 -12.84
CA ALA A 86 -9.98 -5.15 -13.50
C ALA A 86 -9.93 -5.76 -14.90
N ALA A 87 -8.83 -5.58 -15.63
CA ALA A 87 -8.63 -6.12 -16.97
C ALA A 87 -8.26 -7.61 -16.97
N CYS A 88 -7.79 -8.17 -15.86
CA CYS A 88 -7.35 -9.56 -15.79
C CYS A 88 -8.50 -10.52 -16.04
N LYS A 89 -8.26 -11.52 -16.88
CA LYS A 89 -9.16 -12.65 -17.08
C LYS A 89 -8.92 -13.67 -15.97
N GLY A 90 -9.99 -14.06 -15.30
CA GLY A 90 -9.94 -15.00 -14.15
C GLY A 90 -10.83 -14.52 -13.02
N GLU A 91 -11.26 -15.44 -12.18
CA GLU A 91 -12.19 -15.14 -11.09
C GLU A 91 -11.45 -14.85 -9.77
N ASP A 92 -10.23 -15.36 -9.64
CA ASP A 92 -9.44 -15.28 -8.41
C ASP A 92 -8.39 -14.15 -8.46
N PHE A 93 -8.43 -13.26 -7.45
CA PHE A 93 -7.46 -12.18 -7.27
C PHE A 93 -6.37 -12.49 -6.22
N VAL A 94 -6.39 -13.66 -5.61
CA VAL A 94 -5.36 -14.10 -4.65
C VAL A 94 -3.94 -14.00 -5.24
N PRO A 95 -3.66 -14.35 -6.52
CA PRO A 95 -2.33 -14.17 -7.11
C PRO A 95 -1.80 -12.74 -7.04
N LEU A 96 -2.68 -11.73 -7.13
CA LEU A 96 -2.31 -10.31 -6.98
C LEU A 96 -1.86 -10.01 -5.55
N ALA A 97 -2.58 -10.52 -4.53
CA ALA A 97 -2.19 -10.37 -3.13
C ALA A 97 -0.83 -11.02 -2.83
N LEU A 98 -0.62 -12.26 -3.31
CA LEU A 98 0.65 -12.96 -3.17
C LEU A 98 1.81 -12.21 -3.85
N THR A 99 1.53 -11.57 -4.97
CA THR A 99 2.52 -10.73 -5.67
C THR A 99 2.88 -9.49 -4.87
N LEU A 100 1.88 -8.82 -4.27
CA LEU A 100 2.11 -7.67 -3.39
C LEU A 100 2.94 -8.06 -2.17
N ASP A 101 2.61 -9.20 -1.53
CA ASP A 101 3.33 -9.72 -0.36
C ASP A 101 4.80 -10.04 -0.70
N ARG A 102 5.02 -10.72 -1.82
CA ARG A 102 6.37 -11.02 -2.32
C ARG A 102 7.17 -9.75 -2.60
N ALA A 103 6.56 -8.74 -3.23
CA ALA A 103 7.21 -7.47 -3.52
C ALA A 103 7.54 -6.70 -2.21
N ALA A 104 6.62 -6.68 -1.25
CA ALA A 104 6.84 -6.06 0.06
C ALA A 104 7.99 -6.72 0.82
N LYS A 105 8.07 -8.05 0.82
CA LYS A 105 9.18 -8.82 1.41
C LYS A 105 10.51 -8.51 0.72
N THR A 106 10.52 -8.41 -0.61
CA THR A 106 11.73 -8.07 -1.38
C THR A 106 12.22 -6.65 -1.09
N CYS A 107 11.31 -5.68 -0.97
CA CYS A 107 11.64 -4.29 -0.64
C CYS A 107 11.97 -4.10 0.85
N GLY A 108 11.69 -5.06 1.73
CA GLY A 108 11.93 -4.98 3.16
C GLY A 108 11.01 -4.01 3.90
N VAL A 109 9.82 -3.69 3.34
CA VAL A 109 8.85 -2.79 3.98
C VAL A 109 8.00 -3.52 5.02
N ASN A 110 7.46 -2.77 5.98
CA ASN A 110 6.64 -3.34 7.05
C ASN A 110 5.24 -3.76 6.56
N PHE A 111 4.65 -2.97 5.63
CA PHE A 111 3.31 -3.22 5.10
C PHE A 111 3.20 -2.75 3.66
N ILE A 112 2.29 -3.38 2.90
CA ILE A 112 1.84 -2.92 1.61
C ILE A 112 0.32 -2.82 1.60
N GLY A 113 -0.20 -1.62 1.32
CA GLY A 113 -1.63 -1.34 1.17
C GLY A 113 -2.02 -1.20 -0.28
N GLY A 114 -3.30 -1.44 -0.57
CA GLY A 114 -3.86 -1.32 -1.92
C GLY A 114 -4.58 -2.57 -2.40
N TYR A 115 -4.60 -3.65 -1.63
CA TYR A 115 -5.53 -4.76 -1.88
C TYR A 115 -6.93 -4.34 -1.45
N SER A 116 -7.52 -3.42 -2.23
CA SER A 116 -8.68 -2.64 -1.82
C SER A 116 -9.66 -2.41 -2.97
N ALA A 117 -10.92 -2.10 -2.59
CA ALA A 117 -12.00 -1.73 -3.49
C ALA A 117 -12.72 -0.46 -3.01
N LEU A 118 -13.27 0.30 -3.96
CA LEU A 118 -14.01 1.54 -3.72
C LEU A 118 -15.46 1.35 -4.17
N VAL A 119 -16.31 0.84 -3.30
CA VAL A 119 -17.67 0.36 -3.63
C VAL A 119 -18.80 1.27 -3.12
N GLN A 120 -18.48 2.47 -2.65
CA GLN A 120 -19.48 3.42 -2.14
C GLN A 120 -20.54 3.86 -3.16
N LYS A 121 -20.28 3.67 -4.46
CA LYS A 121 -21.23 3.99 -5.56
C LYS A 121 -21.74 2.76 -6.31
N GLY A 122 -21.51 1.57 -5.78
CA GLY A 122 -21.84 0.30 -6.41
C GLY A 122 -20.62 -0.54 -6.74
N PHE A 123 -20.86 -1.70 -7.34
CA PHE A 123 -19.82 -2.69 -7.64
C PHE A 123 -19.51 -2.76 -9.13
N THR A 124 -18.23 -2.78 -9.44
CA THR A 124 -17.73 -3.31 -10.72
C THR A 124 -17.49 -4.82 -10.62
N THR A 125 -17.22 -5.46 -11.75
CA THR A 125 -16.83 -6.88 -11.75
C THR A 125 -15.51 -7.11 -10.98
N GLY A 126 -14.55 -6.18 -11.12
CA GLY A 126 -13.29 -6.24 -10.38
C GLY A 126 -13.48 -6.12 -8.87
N ASP A 127 -14.38 -5.25 -8.43
CA ASP A 127 -14.68 -5.10 -7.00
C ASP A 127 -15.23 -6.40 -6.40
N ARG A 128 -16.19 -7.04 -7.08
CA ARG A 128 -16.78 -8.31 -6.60
C ARG A 128 -15.76 -9.43 -6.49
N ARG A 129 -14.85 -9.54 -7.48
CA ARG A 129 -13.78 -10.55 -7.47
C ARG A 129 -12.81 -10.29 -6.31
N LEU A 130 -12.39 -9.04 -6.13
CA LEU A 130 -11.50 -8.68 -5.03
C LEU A 130 -12.14 -8.98 -3.68
N LEU A 131 -13.39 -8.54 -3.44
CA LEU A 131 -14.10 -8.77 -2.19
C LEU A 131 -14.20 -10.27 -1.88
N ALA A 132 -14.55 -11.10 -2.85
CA ALA A 132 -14.64 -12.55 -2.68
C ALA A 132 -13.28 -13.19 -2.33
N SER A 133 -12.17 -12.61 -2.79
CA SER A 133 -10.82 -13.13 -2.58
C SER A 133 -10.16 -12.66 -1.26
N ILE A 134 -10.67 -11.60 -0.60
CA ILE A 134 -10.05 -11.02 0.60
C ILE A 134 -9.76 -12.06 1.69
N PRO A 135 -10.71 -12.92 2.10
CA PRO A 135 -10.46 -13.87 3.19
C PRO A 135 -9.28 -14.80 2.89
N GLN A 136 -9.24 -15.34 1.67
CA GLN A 136 -8.19 -16.25 1.24
C GLN A 136 -6.85 -15.52 1.03
N ALA A 137 -6.89 -14.31 0.46
CA ALA A 137 -5.72 -13.49 0.25
C ALA A 137 -5.01 -13.14 1.57
N LEU A 138 -5.77 -12.67 2.56
CA LEU A 138 -5.22 -12.31 3.87
C LEU A 138 -4.74 -13.53 4.68
N ALA A 139 -5.39 -14.69 4.50
CA ALA A 139 -4.93 -15.93 5.14
C ALA A 139 -3.59 -16.44 4.58
N GLN A 140 -3.22 -16.06 3.36
CA GLN A 140 -2.01 -16.52 2.66
C GLN A 140 -0.89 -15.47 2.60
N THR A 141 -1.13 -14.24 3.08
CA THR A 141 -0.16 -13.14 3.05
C THR A 141 0.15 -12.63 4.47
N GLU A 142 1.32 -12.05 4.65
CA GLU A 142 1.79 -11.55 5.95
C GLU A 142 1.81 -10.02 6.01
N LEU A 143 2.16 -9.34 4.91
CA LEU A 143 2.40 -7.91 4.86
C LEU A 143 1.33 -7.13 4.10
N VAL A 144 0.36 -7.80 3.50
CA VAL A 144 -0.70 -7.17 2.72
C VAL A 144 -1.80 -6.64 3.62
N CYS A 145 -2.14 -5.36 3.43
CA CYS A 145 -3.29 -4.74 4.07
C CYS A 145 -4.44 -4.58 3.08
N SER A 146 -5.64 -4.96 3.51
CA SER A 146 -6.86 -4.79 2.73
C SER A 146 -7.78 -3.72 3.33
N SER A 147 -8.53 -3.04 2.47
CA SER A 147 -9.56 -2.10 2.88
C SER A 147 -10.66 -2.01 1.82
N VAL A 148 -11.90 -1.81 2.28
CA VAL A 148 -13.05 -1.62 1.40
C VAL A 148 -13.75 -0.32 1.79
N ASN A 149 -13.83 0.62 0.85
CA ASN A 149 -14.57 1.86 1.08
C ASN A 149 -16.04 1.66 0.69
N VAL A 150 -16.88 1.48 1.69
CA VAL A 150 -18.31 1.18 1.52
C VAL A 150 -19.20 2.42 1.55
N GLY A 151 -18.69 3.59 1.95
CA GLY A 151 -19.53 4.78 2.11
C GLY A 151 -18.82 6.09 1.84
N SER A 152 -19.61 7.12 1.56
CA SER A 152 -19.15 8.52 1.49
C SER A 152 -20.27 9.47 1.87
N THR A 153 -19.92 10.70 2.24
CA THR A 153 -20.89 11.77 2.59
C THR A 153 -21.86 12.08 1.45
N LYS A 154 -21.44 11.86 0.19
CA LYS A 154 -22.28 12.11 -0.99
C LYS A 154 -23.12 10.92 -1.42
N ALA A 155 -22.60 9.72 -1.31
CA ALA A 155 -23.24 8.49 -1.81
C ALA A 155 -24.01 7.72 -0.72
N GLY A 156 -23.79 8.05 0.56
CA GLY A 156 -24.28 7.24 1.66
C GLY A 156 -23.46 5.95 1.83
N ILE A 157 -24.05 4.93 2.44
CA ILE A 157 -23.44 3.64 2.71
C ILE A 157 -24.01 2.61 1.75
N ASN A 158 -23.14 1.86 1.08
CA ASN A 158 -23.53 0.71 0.27
C ASN A 158 -23.73 -0.50 1.19
N MET A 159 -24.97 -0.76 1.57
CA MET A 159 -25.31 -1.84 2.50
C MET A 159 -25.05 -3.25 1.93
N ASP A 160 -25.04 -3.41 0.62
CA ASP A 160 -24.71 -4.69 -0.03
C ASP A 160 -23.20 -5.03 0.10
N ALA A 161 -22.39 -4.04 0.48
CA ALA A 161 -20.95 -4.20 0.68
C ALA A 161 -20.56 -4.41 2.15
N VAL A 162 -21.49 -4.17 3.08
CA VAL A 162 -21.31 -4.35 4.52
C VAL A 162 -21.62 -5.78 4.91
#